data_6e45d0d5de30c3649d118ed1e751730c
#
_entry.id   6e45d0d5de30c3649d118ed1e751730c
#
_cell.length_a   1.000
_cell.length_b   1.000
_cell.length_c   1.000
_cell.angle_alpha   90.00
_cell.angle_beta   90.00
_cell.angle_gamma   90.00
#
_symmetry.space_group_name_H-M   'P 1'
#
loop_
_entity.id
_entity.type
_entity.pdbx_description
1 polymer ?
#
loop_
_entity_poly.entity_id
_entity_poly.type
_entity_poly.pdbx_seq_one_letter_code
_entity_poly.pdbx_strand_id
1 'polypeptide(L)'
;DNELQFDRSCHVLYSKPCKKEILAKLALHYPAAEREAVWEQVQRQYVDFLSDWRTDLGGRKNFHNGAGGTYDCIAILSYYVACRAVTSFREIEEMEENLILPAFRRLKFVDCNKPFFKKLMYKAFTRAKSLCDHWHDYEMAVSPFDKDKPIYYEFTACPAAEFAIKHGLTDIMPALCNVDYASMELIHARLVRTTTCANGCKCDYTICGDKDPYLRDHPE
;
A
#
# COMPACT_ATOMS: atom_id res chain seq x y z
N ASP A 1 -4.01 -12.73 24.39
CA ASP A 1 -5.01 -11.66 24.28
C ASP A 1 -4.31 -10.42 23.74
N ASN A 2 -4.23 -10.32 22.40
CA ASN A 2 -3.79 -9.10 21.73
C ASN A 2 -5.00 -8.15 21.63
N GLU A 3 -5.42 -7.59 22.74
CA GLU A 3 -6.28 -6.41 22.70
C GLU A 3 -5.47 -5.29 22.07
N LEU A 4 -5.70 -5.05 20.80
CA LEU A 4 -5.23 -3.86 20.10
C LEU A 4 -5.93 -2.67 20.76
N GLN A 5 -5.32 -2.13 21.81
CA GLN A 5 -5.89 -1.01 22.53
C GLN A 5 -5.84 0.24 21.65
N PHE A 6 -6.97 0.86 21.51
CA PHE A 6 -7.11 2.15 20.87
C PHE A 6 -6.30 3.20 21.63
N ASP A 7 -5.35 3.84 20.96
CA ASP A 7 -4.55 4.93 21.53
C ASP A 7 -4.81 6.22 20.75
N ARG A 8 -5.40 7.21 21.41
CA ARG A 8 -5.66 8.54 20.84
C ARG A 8 -4.39 9.25 20.35
N SER A 9 -3.22 8.90 20.86
CA SER A 9 -1.94 9.43 20.36
C SER A 9 -1.67 9.05 18.91
N CYS A 10 -2.31 7.99 18.45
CA CYS A 10 -2.29 7.51 17.06
C CYS A 10 -0.91 7.16 16.52
N HIS A 11 -0.01 6.74 17.38
CA HIS A 11 1.34 6.32 16.98
C HIS A 11 1.61 4.86 17.21
N VAL A 12 0.60 4.14 17.69
CA VAL A 12 0.77 2.74 18.11
C VAL A 12 0.82 1.81 16.93
N LEU A 13 -0.12 1.99 16.00
CA LEU A 13 -0.37 1.02 14.93
C LEU A 13 -0.23 1.62 13.52
N TYR A 14 -0.47 2.89 13.32
CA TYR A 14 -0.25 3.56 12.04
C TYR A 14 0.71 4.75 12.18
N SER A 15 1.30 5.17 11.04
CA SER A 15 2.40 6.12 11.05
C SER A 15 1.94 7.56 11.39
N LYS A 16 2.88 8.36 11.90
CA LYS A 16 2.65 9.82 12.08
C LYS A 16 2.31 10.52 10.75
N PRO A 17 2.96 10.21 9.62
CA PRO A 17 2.56 10.74 8.33
C PRO A 17 1.10 10.40 7.97
N CYS A 18 0.68 9.15 8.14
CA CYS A 18 -0.70 8.72 7.87
C CYS A 18 -1.71 9.51 8.72
N LYS A 19 -1.47 9.61 10.02
CA LYS A 19 -2.30 10.47 10.89
C LYS A 19 -2.38 11.89 10.39
N LYS A 20 -1.23 12.49 10.01
CA LYS A 20 -1.16 13.86 9.52
C LYS A 20 -2.01 14.05 8.26
N GLU A 21 -1.93 13.10 7.32
CA GLU A 21 -2.75 13.14 6.10
C GLU A 21 -4.25 13.08 6.44
N ILE A 22 -4.68 12.13 7.27
CA ILE A 22 -6.08 12.02 7.68
C ILE A 22 -6.57 13.33 8.33
N LEU A 23 -5.83 13.86 9.30
CA LEU A 23 -6.20 15.11 9.97
C LEU A 23 -6.24 16.31 9.03
N ALA A 24 -5.38 16.37 8.02
CA ALA A 24 -5.41 17.41 6.99
C ALA A 24 -6.68 17.32 6.14
N LYS A 25 -7.12 16.12 5.76
CA LYS A 25 -8.36 15.89 5.02
C LYS A 25 -9.59 16.21 5.87
N LEU A 26 -9.59 15.85 7.15
CA LEU A 26 -10.65 16.28 8.08
C LEU A 26 -10.73 17.81 8.20
N ALA A 27 -9.58 18.49 8.20
CA ALA A 27 -9.53 19.94 8.24
C ALA A 27 -10.07 20.59 6.94
N LEU A 28 -9.97 19.91 5.82
CA LEU A 28 -10.52 20.35 4.53
C LEU A 28 -12.05 20.24 4.49
N HIS A 29 -12.61 19.15 5.02
CA HIS A 29 -14.03 18.80 4.85
C HIS A 29 -14.92 19.22 6.01
N TYR A 30 -14.39 19.42 7.22
CA TYR A 30 -15.19 19.64 8.41
C TYR A 30 -14.82 20.93 9.14
N PRO A 31 -15.82 21.68 9.66
CA PRO A 31 -15.59 22.82 10.56
C PRO A 31 -14.80 22.38 11.82
N ALA A 32 -14.04 23.30 12.39
CA ALA A 32 -13.19 23.00 13.55
C ALA A 32 -13.94 22.34 14.73
N ALA A 33 -15.20 22.73 14.96
CA ALA A 33 -16.03 22.20 16.03
C ALA A 33 -16.41 20.71 15.85
N GLU A 34 -16.40 20.19 14.63
CA GLU A 34 -16.82 18.82 14.31
C GLU A 34 -15.64 17.85 14.18
N ARG A 35 -14.42 18.35 13.96
CA ARG A 35 -13.25 17.54 13.59
C ARG A 35 -12.90 16.48 14.63
N GLU A 36 -13.01 16.81 15.92
CA GLU A 36 -12.71 15.88 16.99
C GLU A 36 -13.68 14.71 16.99
N ALA A 37 -14.97 14.96 16.84
CA ALA A 37 -15.99 13.91 16.81
C ALA A 37 -15.82 13.00 15.57
N VAL A 38 -15.53 13.58 14.40
CA VAL A 38 -15.27 12.80 13.17
C VAL A 38 -13.98 12.00 13.31
N TRP A 39 -12.94 12.58 13.89
CA TRP A 39 -11.69 11.87 14.17
C TRP A 39 -11.90 10.67 15.10
N GLU A 40 -12.70 10.82 16.16
CA GLU A 40 -13.08 9.69 17.03
C GLU A 40 -13.84 8.59 16.26
N GLN A 41 -14.69 8.99 15.31
CA GLN A 41 -15.38 8.03 14.45
C GLN A 41 -14.41 7.25 13.55
N VAL A 42 -13.45 7.93 12.92
CA VAL A 42 -12.39 7.28 12.12
C VAL A 42 -11.60 6.28 12.97
N GLN A 43 -11.27 6.67 14.19
CA GLN A 43 -10.51 5.83 15.11
C GLN A 43 -11.31 4.61 15.58
N ARG A 44 -12.60 4.73 15.84
CA ARG A 44 -13.47 3.60 16.15
C ARG A 44 -13.53 2.63 14.97
N GLN A 45 -13.73 3.16 13.76
CA GLN A 45 -13.73 2.35 12.53
C GLN A 45 -12.39 1.62 12.33
N TYR A 46 -11.28 2.27 12.68
CA TYR A 46 -9.95 1.65 12.62
C TYR A 46 -9.81 0.46 13.58
N VAL A 47 -10.28 0.58 14.81
CA VAL A 47 -10.27 -0.53 15.79
C VAL A 47 -11.14 -1.69 15.31
N ASP A 48 -12.34 -1.39 14.80
CA ASP A 48 -13.24 -2.41 14.25
C ASP A 48 -12.59 -3.15 13.08
N PHE A 49 -11.96 -2.43 12.17
CA PHE A 49 -11.27 -3.02 11.02
C PHE A 49 -10.05 -3.85 11.42
N LEU A 50 -9.28 -3.41 12.39
CA LEU A 50 -8.17 -4.20 12.92
C LEU A 50 -8.63 -5.52 13.53
N SER A 51 -9.75 -5.51 14.25
CA SER A 51 -10.31 -6.73 14.88
C SER A 51 -10.79 -7.75 13.85
N ASP A 52 -11.12 -7.30 12.65
CA ASP A 52 -11.62 -8.12 11.55
C ASP A 52 -10.56 -8.43 10.46
N TRP A 53 -9.33 -7.97 10.65
CA TRP A 53 -8.24 -8.26 9.73
C TRP A 53 -7.82 -9.72 9.81
N ARG A 54 -7.53 -10.35 8.65
CA ARG A 54 -7.23 -11.79 8.56
C ARG A 54 -6.06 -12.24 9.42
N THR A 55 -5.00 -11.41 9.49
CA THR A 55 -3.74 -11.77 10.13
C THR A 55 -3.44 -10.87 11.32
N ASP A 56 -2.84 -11.47 12.35
CA ASP A 56 -2.23 -10.71 13.43
C ASP A 56 -0.94 -10.05 12.92
N LEU A 57 -0.95 -8.73 12.80
CA LEU A 57 0.20 -7.95 12.39
C LEU A 57 1.21 -7.73 13.52
N GLY A 58 0.95 -8.27 14.72
CA GLY A 58 1.84 -8.22 15.88
C GLY A 58 1.97 -6.86 16.55
N GLY A 59 1.09 -5.93 16.25
CA GLY A 59 1.00 -4.62 16.87
C GLY A 59 2.29 -3.80 16.77
N ARG A 60 2.53 -2.98 17.78
CA ARG A 60 3.68 -2.04 17.83
C ARG A 60 5.04 -2.70 17.61
N LYS A 61 5.23 -3.91 18.13
CA LYS A 61 6.50 -4.64 18.00
C LYS A 61 6.90 -4.85 16.53
N ASN A 62 5.92 -5.07 15.69
CA ASN A 62 6.11 -5.45 14.29
C ASN A 62 5.88 -4.29 13.31
N PHE A 63 5.32 -3.18 13.80
CA PHE A 63 5.13 -1.98 12.99
C PHE A 63 6.39 -1.56 12.22
N HIS A 64 7.55 -1.58 12.86
CA HIS A 64 8.82 -1.20 12.24
C HIS A 64 9.46 -2.32 11.40
N ASN A 65 8.93 -3.54 11.46
CA ASN A 65 9.49 -4.72 10.78
C ASN A 65 8.76 -5.10 9.48
N GLY A 66 7.93 -4.21 8.94
CA GLY A 66 7.27 -4.39 7.65
C GLY A 66 5.74 -4.32 7.65
N ALA A 67 5.10 -4.45 8.82
CA ALA A 67 3.63 -4.34 8.91
C ALA A 67 3.11 -2.88 8.87
N GLY A 68 4.01 -1.88 8.90
CA GLY A 68 3.63 -0.47 8.98
C GLY A 68 2.74 0.01 7.84
N GLY A 69 3.07 -0.39 6.61
CA GLY A 69 2.25 -0.05 5.43
C GLY A 69 0.84 -0.64 5.49
N THR A 70 0.68 -1.83 6.05
CA THR A 70 -0.63 -2.46 6.22
C THR A 70 -1.47 -1.71 7.25
N TYR A 71 -0.88 -1.26 8.36
CA TYR A 71 -1.60 -0.43 9.33
C TYR A 71 -2.05 0.91 8.74
N ASP A 72 -1.20 1.55 7.93
CA ASP A 72 -1.56 2.79 7.23
C ASP A 72 -2.70 2.56 6.23
N CYS A 73 -2.69 1.46 5.47
CA CYS A 73 -3.78 1.06 4.58
C CYS A 73 -5.12 0.91 5.34
N ILE A 74 -5.11 0.20 6.48
CA ILE A 74 -6.31 0.04 7.32
C ILE A 74 -6.82 1.41 7.82
N ALA A 75 -5.91 2.31 8.20
CA ALA A 75 -6.27 3.65 8.66
C ALA A 75 -6.91 4.50 7.55
N ILE A 76 -6.38 4.44 6.33
CA ILE A 76 -6.94 5.14 5.17
C ILE A 76 -8.32 4.58 4.82
N LEU A 77 -8.49 3.26 4.80
CA LEU A 77 -9.81 2.63 4.58
C LEU A 77 -10.82 3.03 5.67
N SER A 78 -10.36 3.15 6.91
CA SER A 78 -11.21 3.61 8.04
C SER A 78 -11.65 5.05 7.86
N TYR A 79 -10.75 5.94 7.43
CA TYR A 79 -11.08 7.30 7.05
C TYR A 79 -12.08 7.34 5.90
N TYR A 80 -11.83 6.59 4.83
CA TYR A 80 -12.73 6.52 3.68
C TYR A 80 -14.15 6.11 4.08
N VAL A 81 -14.30 5.06 4.89
CA VAL A 81 -15.63 4.60 5.33
C VAL A 81 -16.32 5.62 6.23
N ALA A 82 -15.60 6.17 7.21
CA ALA A 82 -16.17 7.15 8.14
C ALA A 82 -16.55 8.48 7.46
N CYS A 83 -15.86 8.85 6.38
CA CYS A 83 -16.01 10.12 5.66
C CYS A 83 -16.50 9.95 4.21
N ARG A 84 -17.09 8.79 3.86
CA ARG A 84 -17.44 8.42 2.47
C ARG A 84 -18.28 9.46 1.73
N ALA A 85 -19.11 10.21 2.45
CA ALA A 85 -19.98 11.21 1.85
C ALA A 85 -19.22 12.43 1.28
N VAL A 86 -18.01 12.68 1.75
CA VAL A 86 -17.19 13.86 1.38
C VAL A 86 -15.86 13.50 0.75
N THR A 87 -15.47 12.22 0.80
CA THR A 87 -14.17 11.74 0.30
C THR A 87 -14.29 11.26 -1.13
N SER A 88 -13.39 11.72 -2.00
CA SER A 88 -13.29 11.25 -3.40
C SER A 88 -12.23 10.16 -3.57
N PHE A 89 -12.34 9.39 -4.67
CA PHE A 89 -11.30 8.46 -5.10
C PHE A 89 -9.93 9.15 -5.20
N ARG A 90 -9.87 10.29 -5.86
CA ARG A 90 -8.63 11.05 -6.05
C ARG A 90 -8.00 11.48 -4.73
N GLU A 91 -8.81 11.79 -3.74
CA GLU A 91 -8.31 12.17 -2.41
C GLU A 91 -7.59 11.00 -1.72
N ILE A 92 -8.13 9.79 -1.81
CA ILE A 92 -7.49 8.59 -1.25
C ILE A 92 -6.19 8.28 -2.01
N GLU A 93 -6.20 8.41 -3.33
CA GLU A 93 -5.00 8.24 -4.16
C GLU A 93 -3.90 9.25 -3.76
N GLU A 94 -4.24 10.52 -3.57
CA GLU A 94 -3.31 11.55 -3.09
C GLU A 94 -2.74 11.25 -1.69
N MET A 95 -3.57 10.74 -0.79
CA MET A 95 -3.11 10.36 0.55
C MET A 95 -2.06 9.25 0.45
N GLU A 96 -2.30 8.23 -0.35
CA GLU A 96 -1.37 7.12 -0.56
C GLU A 96 -0.08 7.60 -1.25
N GLU A 97 -0.19 8.42 -2.29
CA GLU A 97 0.95 9.06 -2.93
C GLU A 97 1.82 9.86 -1.93
N ASN A 98 1.19 10.62 -1.04
CA ASN A 98 1.89 11.41 -0.02
C ASN A 98 2.63 10.55 1.01
N LEU A 99 2.17 9.35 1.26
CA LEU A 99 2.82 8.40 2.17
C LEU A 99 3.99 7.66 1.50
N ILE A 100 3.83 7.22 0.27
CA ILE A 100 4.76 6.31 -0.41
C ILE A 100 5.82 7.05 -1.23
N LEU A 101 5.41 8.02 -2.06
CA LEU A 101 6.32 8.65 -3.02
C LEU A 101 7.50 9.43 -2.39
N PRO A 102 7.42 10.01 -1.17
CA PRO A 102 8.59 10.65 -0.56
C PRO A 102 9.80 9.72 -0.40
N ALA A 103 9.59 8.43 -0.16
CA ALA A 103 10.66 7.45 -0.08
C ALA A 103 11.31 7.22 -1.46
N PHE A 104 10.49 7.06 -2.51
CA PHE A 104 10.96 6.87 -3.88
C PHE A 104 11.63 8.12 -4.46
N ARG A 105 11.15 9.34 -4.14
CA ARG A 105 11.81 10.59 -4.55
C ARG A 105 13.26 10.69 -4.05
N ARG A 106 13.59 10.06 -2.93
CA ARG A 106 14.98 9.97 -2.44
C ARG A 106 15.83 9.00 -3.25
N LEU A 107 15.21 8.10 -4.00
CA LEU A 107 15.84 7.10 -4.85
C LEU A 107 15.94 7.52 -6.33
N LYS A 108 15.71 8.81 -6.65
CA LYS A 108 15.76 9.33 -8.03
C LYS A 108 17.07 9.09 -8.79
N PHE A 109 18.14 8.71 -8.09
CA PHE A 109 19.42 8.33 -8.68
C PHE A 109 19.45 6.88 -9.17
N VAL A 110 18.45 6.08 -8.80
CA VAL A 110 18.26 4.70 -9.26
C VAL A 110 17.73 4.76 -10.69
N ASP A 111 18.36 4.01 -11.58
CA ASP A 111 17.99 3.91 -12.98
C ASP A 111 17.85 2.42 -13.35
N CYS A 112 16.61 1.95 -13.37
CA CYS A 112 16.31 0.54 -13.58
C CYS A 112 16.59 0.04 -15.01
N ASN A 113 16.97 0.93 -15.93
CA ASN A 113 17.56 0.53 -17.22
C ASN A 113 18.97 -0.06 -17.07
N LYS A 114 19.64 0.18 -15.94
CA LYS A 114 21.00 -0.31 -15.68
C LYS A 114 20.94 -1.67 -14.97
N PRO A 115 21.67 -2.69 -15.44
CA PRO A 115 21.65 -4.03 -14.87
C PRO A 115 21.96 -4.08 -13.37
N PHE A 116 22.81 -3.20 -12.88
CA PHE A 116 23.13 -3.10 -11.45
C PHE A 116 21.91 -2.74 -10.62
N PHE A 117 21.17 -1.69 -11.01
CA PHE A 117 19.96 -1.27 -10.28
C PHE A 117 18.81 -2.25 -10.45
N LYS A 118 18.65 -2.86 -11.62
CA LYS A 118 17.71 -3.95 -11.84
C LYS A 118 17.95 -5.11 -10.86
N LYS A 119 19.22 -5.52 -10.69
CA LYS A 119 19.60 -6.57 -9.70
C LYS A 119 19.34 -6.13 -8.26
N LEU A 120 19.56 -4.84 -7.94
CA LEU A 120 19.29 -4.30 -6.61
C LEU A 120 17.79 -4.33 -6.30
N MET A 121 16.96 -3.92 -7.27
CA MET A 121 15.50 -3.98 -7.15
C MET A 121 15.00 -5.42 -6.97
N TYR A 122 15.52 -6.37 -7.77
CA TYR A 122 15.20 -7.78 -7.60
C TYR A 122 15.48 -8.27 -6.16
N LYS A 123 16.63 -7.87 -5.59
CA LYS A 123 16.94 -8.21 -4.19
C LYS A 123 15.94 -7.58 -3.21
N ALA A 124 15.46 -6.37 -3.48
CA ALA A 124 14.44 -5.73 -2.65
C ALA A 124 13.12 -6.53 -2.69
N PHE A 125 12.67 -6.99 -3.85
CA PHE A 125 11.47 -7.84 -3.95
C PHE A 125 11.66 -9.22 -3.31
N THR A 126 12.85 -9.82 -3.44
CA THR A 126 13.17 -11.08 -2.73
C THR A 126 13.12 -10.90 -1.21
N ARG A 127 13.57 -9.74 -0.71
CA ARG A 127 13.45 -9.40 0.71
C ARG A 127 11.99 -9.18 1.11
N ALA A 128 11.20 -8.49 0.29
CA ALA A 128 9.77 -8.32 0.54
C ALA A 128 9.06 -9.67 0.64
N LYS A 129 9.37 -10.61 -0.28
CA LYS A 129 8.87 -11.99 -0.20
C LYS A 129 9.22 -12.64 1.15
N SER A 130 10.47 -12.54 1.60
CA SER A 130 10.85 -13.10 2.91
C SER A 130 10.06 -12.49 4.08
N LEU A 131 9.69 -11.22 4.01
CA LEU A 131 8.82 -10.59 5.01
C LEU A 131 7.39 -11.15 4.93
N CYS A 132 6.83 -11.29 3.73
CA CYS A 132 5.52 -11.93 3.53
C CYS A 132 5.50 -13.35 4.09
N ASP A 133 6.53 -14.15 3.79
CA ASP A 133 6.67 -15.51 4.31
C ASP A 133 6.78 -15.54 5.85
N HIS A 134 7.44 -14.56 6.45
CA HIS A 134 7.60 -14.47 7.90
C HIS A 134 6.30 -14.09 8.61
N TRP A 135 5.54 -13.17 8.02
CA TRP A 135 4.28 -12.69 8.61
C TRP A 135 3.07 -13.54 8.22
N HIS A 136 3.20 -14.37 7.17
CA HIS A 136 2.09 -15.16 6.61
C HIS A 136 0.87 -14.31 6.26
N ASP A 137 1.11 -13.05 5.84
CA ASP A 137 0.06 -12.11 5.48
C ASP A 137 -0.23 -12.13 3.97
N TYR A 138 0.77 -11.82 3.16
CA TYR A 138 0.68 -11.91 1.71
C TYR A 138 1.31 -13.21 1.21
N GLU A 139 0.71 -13.85 0.21
CA GLU A 139 1.34 -14.93 -0.52
C GLU A 139 2.03 -14.37 -1.75
N MET A 140 3.35 -14.27 -1.71
CA MET A 140 4.17 -13.68 -2.75
C MET A 140 5.10 -14.71 -3.38
N ALA A 141 5.11 -14.75 -4.72
CA ALA A 141 6.09 -15.48 -5.52
C ALA A 141 6.94 -14.51 -6.33
N VAL A 142 8.25 -14.74 -6.39
CA VAL A 142 9.19 -13.93 -7.20
C VAL A 142 9.91 -14.88 -8.15
N SER A 143 9.83 -14.60 -9.45
CA SER A 143 10.52 -15.39 -10.48
C SER A 143 12.05 -15.27 -10.34
N PRO A 144 12.84 -16.28 -10.74
CA PRO A 144 14.28 -16.19 -10.74
C PRO A 144 14.78 -14.98 -11.54
N PHE A 145 15.89 -14.37 -11.06
CA PHE A 145 16.48 -13.23 -11.75
C PHE A 145 17.03 -13.63 -13.13
N ASP A 146 16.62 -12.88 -14.13
CA ASP A 146 17.18 -12.94 -15.48
C ASP A 146 17.53 -11.50 -15.90
N LYS A 147 18.78 -11.27 -16.30
CA LYS A 147 19.26 -9.93 -16.68
C LYS A 147 18.59 -9.40 -17.95
N ASP A 148 18.14 -10.31 -18.81
CA ASP A 148 17.60 -10.02 -20.15
C ASP A 148 16.06 -9.97 -20.16
N LYS A 149 15.39 -10.26 -19.02
CA LYS A 149 13.93 -10.24 -18.89
C LYS A 149 13.49 -9.27 -17.82
N PRO A 150 12.27 -8.71 -17.90
CA PRO A 150 11.66 -7.98 -16.80
C PRO A 150 11.71 -8.77 -15.49
N ILE A 151 11.70 -8.08 -14.36
CA ILE A 151 11.48 -8.71 -13.06
C ILE A 151 9.99 -9.04 -12.98
N TYR A 152 9.68 -10.28 -12.65
CA TYR A 152 8.29 -10.71 -12.43
C TYR A 152 8.10 -11.19 -10.99
N TYR A 153 7.04 -10.71 -10.36
CA TYR A 153 6.52 -11.27 -9.14
C TYR A 153 4.99 -11.19 -9.11
N GLU A 154 4.38 -11.98 -8.26
CA GLU A 154 2.93 -11.99 -8.09
C GLU A 154 2.54 -12.21 -6.63
N PHE A 155 1.36 -11.69 -6.28
CA PHE A 155 0.66 -12.06 -5.07
C PHE A 155 -0.55 -12.91 -5.43
N THR A 156 -0.65 -14.10 -4.84
CA THR A 156 -1.80 -15.00 -4.96
C THR A 156 -2.79 -14.84 -3.81
N ALA A 157 -2.34 -14.23 -2.70
CA ALA A 157 -3.22 -13.76 -1.63
C ALA A 157 -2.77 -12.37 -1.18
N CYS A 158 -3.75 -11.48 -1.01
CA CYS A 158 -3.58 -10.12 -0.53
C CYS A 158 -4.62 -9.83 0.55
N PRO A 159 -4.22 -9.72 1.83
CA PRO A 159 -5.16 -9.46 2.92
C PRO A 159 -5.96 -8.18 2.72
N ALA A 160 -5.37 -7.15 2.12
CA ALA A 160 -6.07 -5.90 1.82
C ALA A 160 -7.20 -6.11 0.79
N ALA A 161 -6.95 -6.92 -0.26
CA ALA A 161 -7.97 -7.23 -1.25
C ALA A 161 -9.08 -8.11 -0.66
N GLU A 162 -8.73 -9.14 0.11
CA GLU A 162 -9.71 -9.99 0.81
C GLU A 162 -10.59 -9.18 1.76
N PHE A 163 -9.97 -8.28 2.53
CA PHE A 163 -10.67 -7.35 3.42
C PHE A 163 -11.60 -6.42 2.64
N ALA A 164 -11.12 -5.83 1.54
CA ALA A 164 -11.92 -4.95 0.70
C ALA A 164 -13.12 -5.67 0.07
N ILE A 165 -12.95 -6.90 -0.40
CA ILE A 165 -14.04 -7.74 -0.92
C ILE A 165 -15.07 -8.00 0.17
N LYS A 166 -14.62 -8.41 1.36
CA LYS A 166 -15.50 -8.69 2.51
C LYS A 166 -16.33 -7.48 2.93
N HIS A 167 -15.75 -6.29 2.88
CA HIS A 167 -16.38 -5.05 3.34
C HIS A 167 -17.00 -4.20 2.22
N GLY A 168 -17.03 -4.69 0.97
CA GLY A 168 -17.59 -3.93 -0.16
C GLY A 168 -16.80 -2.66 -0.50
N LEU A 169 -15.46 -2.72 -0.38
CA LEU A 169 -14.51 -1.62 -0.60
C LEU A 169 -13.64 -1.82 -1.84
N THR A 170 -14.04 -2.69 -2.76
CA THR A 170 -13.26 -2.98 -3.98
C THR A 170 -13.18 -1.80 -4.93
N ASP A 171 -14.14 -0.89 -4.86
CA ASP A 171 -14.20 0.35 -5.65
C ASP A 171 -13.07 1.33 -5.31
N ILE A 172 -12.58 1.32 -4.07
CA ILE A 172 -11.52 2.22 -3.61
C ILE A 172 -10.11 1.59 -3.69
N MET A 173 -10.01 0.27 -3.84
CA MET A 173 -8.72 -0.42 -3.87
C MET A 173 -7.75 0.09 -4.94
N PRO A 174 -8.18 0.45 -6.17
CA PRO A 174 -7.26 1.02 -7.14
C PRO A 174 -6.57 2.29 -6.65
N ALA A 175 -7.23 3.14 -5.85
CA ALA A 175 -6.62 4.35 -5.30
C ALA A 175 -5.42 4.04 -4.38
N LEU A 176 -5.44 2.90 -3.67
CA LEU A 176 -4.33 2.42 -2.83
C LEU A 176 -3.26 1.70 -3.65
N CYS A 177 -3.66 0.93 -4.67
CA CYS A 177 -2.74 0.09 -5.43
C CYS A 177 -2.01 0.82 -6.56
N ASN A 178 -2.57 1.92 -7.08
CA ASN A 178 -2.02 2.62 -8.26
C ASN A 178 -0.74 3.43 -7.94
N VAL A 179 -0.47 3.71 -6.68
CA VAL A 179 0.79 4.35 -6.25
C VAL A 179 2.02 3.56 -6.71
N ASP A 180 1.89 2.26 -6.94
CA ASP A 180 2.96 1.41 -7.47
C ASP A 180 3.45 1.89 -8.83
N TYR A 181 2.56 2.35 -9.71
CA TYR A 181 2.93 2.91 -11.02
C TYR A 181 3.78 4.17 -10.85
N ALA A 182 3.29 5.14 -10.09
CA ALA A 182 3.98 6.39 -9.85
C ALA A 182 5.33 6.19 -9.11
N SER A 183 5.40 5.22 -8.20
CA SER A 183 6.64 4.91 -7.50
C SER A 183 7.71 4.32 -8.42
N MET A 184 7.33 3.46 -9.37
CA MET A 184 8.26 2.89 -10.34
C MET A 184 8.79 3.96 -11.31
N GLU A 185 7.97 4.89 -11.76
CA GLU A 185 8.40 5.99 -12.64
C GLU A 185 9.53 6.82 -12.01
N LEU A 186 9.50 7.06 -10.70
CA LEU A 186 10.53 7.83 -9.99
C LEU A 186 11.92 7.19 -10.01
N ILE A 187 12.04 5.92 -10.37
CA ILE A 187 13.29 5.16 -10.44
C ILE A 187 13.58 4.65 -11.85
N HIS A 188 13.03 5.32 -12.86
CA HIS A 188 13.17 4.95 -14.27
C HIS A 188 12.76 3.50 -14.55
N ALA A 189 11.68 3.05 -13.90
CA ALA A 189 11.05 1.77 -14.15
C ALA A 189 9.61 1.97 -14.62
N ARG A 190 9.06 0.92 -15.22
CA ARG A 190 7.64 0.79 -15.55
C ARG A 190 7.09 -0.48 -14.92
N LEU A 191 5.89 -0.34 -14.40
CA LEU A 191 5.08 -1.46 -13.95
C LEU A 191 4.05 -1.81 -15.03
N VAL A 192 4.03 -3.07 -15.43
CA VAL A 192 2.93 -3.64 -16.22
C VAL A 192 2.20 -4.61 -15.30
N ARG A 193 0.90 -4.37 -15.09
CA ARG A 193 0.01 -5.16 -14.24
C ARG A 193 -1.31 -5.36 -14.96
N THR A 194 -1.74 -6.60 -15.14
CA THR A 194 -2.95 -6.93 -15.88
C THR A 194 -4.12 -7.30 -14.98
N THR A 195 -3.84 -7.72 -13.75
CA THR A 195 -4.86 -8.12 -12.76
C THR A 195 -4.44 -7.79 -11.34
N THR A 196 -5.42 -7.68 -10.45
CA THR A 196 -5.21 -7.55 -9.00
C THR A 196 -6.05 -8.57 -8.26
N CYS A 197 -5.69 -8.88 -7.01
CA CYS A 197 -6.49 -9.75 -6.14
C CYS A 197 -7.88 -9.17 -5.84
N ALA A 198 -8.09 -7.89 -6.03
CA ALA A 198 -9.39 -7.25 -5.82
C ALA A 198 -10.37 -7.43 -7.00
N ASN A 199 -9.87 -7.67 -8.22
CA ASN A 199 -10.68 -7.84 -9.43
C ASN A 199 -10.37 -9.12 -10.22
N GLY A 200 -9.50 -9.98 -9.68
CA GLY A 200 -9.10 -11.25 -10.29
C GLY A 200 -8.54 -12.21 -9.25
N CYS A 201 -7.75 -13.17 -9.69
CA CYS A 201 -7.22 -14.22 -8.81
C CYS A 201 -5.82 -13.92 -8.28
N LYS A 202 -5.16 -12.87 -8.76
CA LYS A 202 -3.81 -12.48 -8.35
C LYS A 202 -3.50 -11.03 -8.70
N CYS A 203 -2.47 -10.48 -8.05
CA CYS A 203 -1.79 -9.27 -8.54
C CYS A 203 -0.53 -9.72 -9.29
N ASP A 204 -0.43 -9.39 -10.56
CA ASP A 204 0.75 -9.66 -11.37
C ASP A 204 1.57 -8.38 -11.55
N TYR A 205 2.87 -8.48 -11.33
CA TYR A 205 3.78 -7.35 -11.42
C TYR A 205 4.94 -7.69 -12.35
N THR A 206 4.97 -7.05 -13.52
CA THR A 206 6.11 -7.08 -14.42
C THR A 206 6.82 -5.74 -14.36
N ILE A 207 8.05 -5.72 -13.88
CA ILE A 207 8.84 -4.49 -13.71
C ILE A 207 10.01 -4.50 -14.67
N CYS A 208 10.10 -3.47 -15.49
CA CYS A 208 11.21 -3.26 -16.43
C CYS A 208 11.70 -1.80 -16.37
N GLY A 209 12.83 -1.51 -17.01
CA GLY A 209 13.26 -0.12 -17.20
C GLY A 209 12.29 0.64 -18.12
N ASP A 210 12.19 1.96 -17.98
CA ASP A 210 11.30 2.80 -18.80
C ASP A 210 11.69 2.84 -20.30
N LYS A 211 12.86 2.28 -20.66
CA LYS A 211 13.37 2.14 -22.03
C LYS A 211 13.46 0.68 -22.49
N ASP A 212 12.94 -0.25 -21.70
CA ASP A 212 13.00 -1.67 -22.01
C ASP A 212 12.18 -1.98 -23.29
N PRO A 213 12.73 -2.76 -24.26
CA PRO A 213 11.99 -3.18 -25.44
C PRO A 213 10.67 -3.92 -25.13
N TYR A 214 10.56 -4.57 -23.98
CA TYR A 214 9.35 -5.25 -23.51
C TYR A 214 8.10 -4.35 -23.59
N LEU A 215 8.26 -3.04 -23.34
CA LEU A 215 7.14 -2.08 -23.36
C LEU A 215 6.54 -1.84 -24.76
N ARG A 216 7.25 -2.18 -25.85
CA ARG A 216 6.72 -2.02 -27.22
C ARG A 216 5.57 -2.99 -27.49
N ASP A 217 5.68 -4.19 -26.92
CA ASP A 217 4.71 -5.26 -27.11
C ASP A 217 3.63 -5.27 -25.98
N HIS A 218 3.86 -4.46 -24.95
CA HIS A 218 2.98 -4.35 -23.77
C HIS A 218 2.75 -2.85 -23.46
N PRO A 219 2.07 -2.11 -24.36
CA PRO A 219 1.68 -0.72 -24.04
C PRO A 219 0.69 -0.71 -22.88
N GLU A 220 0.76 0.33 -22.05
CA GLU A 220 -0.16 0.57 -20.94
C GLU A 220 -1.60 0.76 -21.38
#